data_dc94e79941eff27c40ebd1642d1ee0bb
#
_entry.id   dc94e79941eff27c40ebd1642d1ee0bb
#
_cell.length_a   1.000
_cell.length_b   1.000
_cell.length_c   1.000
_cell.angle_alpha   90.00
_cell.angle_beta   90.00
_cell.angle_gamma   90.00
#
_symmetry.space_group_name_H-M   'P 1'
#
loop_
_entity.id
_entity.type
_entity.pdbx_description
1 polymer ?
#
loop_
_entity_poly.entity_id
_entity_poly.type
_entity_poly.pdbx_seq_one_letter_code
_entity_poly.pdbx_strand_id
1 'polypeptide(L)'
;MPGTRVDPPSNRSILRRLVLVALLMFGFGWALIPLYRAICEATGINILTGRDPQAEARAANTQVDRSRRVVVEFDANRQGPWRFKPQVNHLEVHPGELVHVEYDLINLEDHTIAGQAIPSYAPMQSGRYFNKIECFCFRQQTLAAGESRKFPVVFFVDPELPRDINQITLSYTFFEVPGAAPAQAQARRARPG
;
A
#
# COMPACT_ATOMS: atom_id res chain seq x y z
N MET A 1 32.29 -62.72 -18.46
CA MET A 1 31.76 -61.46 -17.86
C MET A 1 30.46 -61.13 -18.55
N PRO A 2 29.31 -61.26 -17.92
CA PRO A 2 28.02 -60.96 -18.55
C PRO A 2 27.76 -59.43 -18.48
N GLY A 3 27.71 -58.81 -19.69
CA GLY A 3 27.35 -57.39 -19.82
C GLY A 3 25.86 -57.16 -19.48
N THR A 4 25.57 -56.46 -18.42
CA THR A 4 24.24 -55.98 -18.09
C THR A 4 23.78 -54.98 -19.17
N ARG A 5 22.87 -55.40 -20.05
CA ARG A 5 22.12 -54.47 -20.93
C ARG A 5 21.21 -53.65 -20.04
N VAL A 6 21.49 -52.38 -19.93
CA VAL A 6 20.56 -51.40 -19.37
C VAL A 6 19.60 -51.01 -20.49
N ASP A 7 18.39 -51.55 -20.48
CA ASP A 7 17.35 -51.15 -21.41
C ASP A 7 17.04 -49.68 -21.28
N PRO A 8 16.99 -48.90 -22.39
CA PRO A 8 16.65 -47.49 -22.29
C PRO A 8 15.22 -47.31 -21.79
N PRO A 9 14.99 -46.36 -20.85
CA PRO A 9 13.66 -46.15 -20.30
C PRO A 9 12.68 -45.79 -21.42
N SER A 10 11.53 -46.50 -21.46
CA SER A 10 10.51 -46.31 -22.48
C SER A 10 10.08 -44.83 -22.51
N ASN A 11 9.99 -44.22 -23.70
CA ASN A 11 9.54 -42.81 -23.88
C ASN A 11 8.23 -42.47 -23.11
N ARG A 12 7.35 -43.42 -22.94
CA ARG A 12 6.11 -43.28 -22.14
C ARG A 12 6.41 -43.09 -20.66
N SER A 13 7.41 -43.74 -20.09
CA SER A 13 7.74 -43.57 -18.66
C SER A 13 8.41 -42.22 -18.40
N ILE A 14 9.22 -41.74 -19.32
CA ILE A 14 9.85 -40.41 -19.27
C ILE A 14 8.75 -39.33 -19.38
N LEU A 15 7.85 -39.46 -20.38
CA LEU A 15 6.74 -38.52 -20.56
C LEU A 15 5.84 -38.45 -19.30
N ARG A 16 5.48 -39.61 -18.73
CA ARG A 16 4.67 -39.65 -17.52
C ARG A 16 5.34 -38.96 -16.32
N ARG A 17 6.66 -39.14 -16.15
CA ARG A 17 7.44 -38.45 -15.10
C ARG A 17 7.48 -36.94 -15.33
N LEU A 18 7.70 -36.50 -16.56
CA LEU A 18 7.69 -35.07 -16.91
C LEU A 18 6.33 -34.41 -16.66
N VAL A 19 5.24 -35.08 -17.08
CA VAL A 19 3.88 -34.59 -16.82
C VAL A 19 3.59 -34.52 -15.32
N LEU A 20 4.01 -35.54 -14.56
CA LEU A 20 3.81 -35.55 -13.09
C LEU A 20 4.58 -34.42 -12.42
N VAL A 21 5.84 -34.20 -12.79
CA VAL A 21 6.65 -33.07 -12.28
C VAL A 21 6.04 -31.74 -12.65
N ALA A 22 5.57 -31.56 -13.88
CA ALA A 22 4.92 -30.33 -14.33
C ALA A 22 3.63 -30.06 -13.52
N LEU A 23 2.80 -31.06 -13.29
CA LEU A 23 1.59 -30.95 -12.47
C LEU A 23 1.91 -30.64 -11.01
N LEU A 24 2.96 -31.24 -10.45
CA LEU A 24 3.40 -30.92 -9.07
C LEU A 24 3.89 -29.49 -8.96
N MET A 25 4.70 -29.00 -9.90
CA MET A 25 5.18 -27.61 -9.89
C MET A 25 4.04 -26.61 -10.06
N PHE A 26 3.08 -26.91 -10.95
CA PHE A 26 1.90 -26.06 -11.13
C PHE A 26 1.02 -26.06 -9.89
N GLY A 27 0.75 -27.22 -9.30
CA GLY A 27 0.00 -27.35 -8.06
C GLY A 27 0.65 -26.65 -6.89
N PHE A 28 1.99 -26.74 -6.78
CA PHE A 28 2.75 -25.99 -5.76
C PHE A 28 2.64 -24.50 -5.94
N GLY A 29 2.80 -23.98 -7.17
CA GLY A 29 2.63 -22.54 -7.45
C GLY A 29 1.23 -22.04 -7.10
N TRP A 30 0.20 -22.84 -7.38
CA TRP A 30 -1.18 -22.51 -7.05
C TRP A 30 -1.44 -22.53 -5.53
N ALA A 31 -0.84 -23.49 -4.81
CA ALA A 31 -0.95 -23.58 -3.35
C ALA A 31 -0.23 -22.44 -2.61
N LEU A 32 0.77 -21.81 -3.22
CA LEU A 32 1.46 -20.65 -2.63
C LEU A 32 0.53 -19.43 -2.49
N ILE A 33 -0.49 -19.26 -3.34
CA ILE A 33 -1.40 -18.12 -3.28
C ILE A 33 -2.16 -18.07 -1.95
N PRO A 34 -2.90 -19.12 -1.52
CA PRO A 34 -3.59 -19.09 -0.24
C PRO A 34 -2.63 -19.07 0.94
N LEU A 35 -1.48 -19.75 0.82
CA LEU A 35 -0.45 -19.74 1.88
C LEU A 35 0.11 -18.31 2.09
N TYR A 36 0.42 -17.60 1.01
CA TYR A 36 0.88 -16.21 1.09
C TYR A 36 -0.16 -15.31 1.76
N ARG A 37 -1.44 -15.44 1.38
CA ARG A 37 -2.54 -14.69 2.03
C ARG A 37 -2.62 -14.98 3.53
N ALA A 38 -2.58 -16.24 3.93
CA ALA A 38 -2.63 -16.63 5.34
C ALA A 38 -1.44 -16.07 6.13
N ILE A 39 -0.23 -16.06 5.55
CA ILE A 39 0.95 -15.48 6.18
C ILE A 39 0.79 -13.96 6.29
N CYS A 40 0.35 -13.28 5.24
CA CYS A 40 0.13 -11.83 5.27
C CYS A 40 -0.94 -11.42 6.29
N GLU A 41 -2.03 -12.17 6.40
CA GLU A 41 -3.06 -11.96 7.42
C GLU A 41 -2.53 -12.18 8.83
N ALA A 42 -1.76 -13.23 9.05
CA ALA A 42 -1.18 -13.55 10.36
C ALA A 42 -0.08 -12.56 10.79
N THR A 43 0.70 -12.07 9.84
CA THR A 43 1.80 -11.12 10.09
C THR A 43 1.40 -9.66 9.98
N GLY A 44 0.20 -9.37 9.43
CA GLY A 44 -0.28 -8.01 9.25
C GLY A 44 0.50 -7.17 8.24
N ILE A 45 1.28 -7.79 7.35
CA ILE A 45 2.15 -7.10 6.37
C ILE A 45 1.35 -6.48 5.21
N ASN A 46 0.07 -6.83 5.05
CA ASN A 46 -0.78 -6.40 3.92
C ASN A 46 -1.34 -4.97 4.05
N ILE A 47 -0.70 -4.12 4.83
CA ILE A 47 -1.16 -2.75 5.13
C ILE A 47 -0.96 -1.78 3.95
N LEU A 48 -0.25 -2.20 2.90
CA LEU A 48 0.20 -1.29 1.82
C LEU A 48 -0.66 -1.33 0.54
N THR A 49 -1.55 -2.29 0.39
CA THR A 49 -2.26 -2.49 -0.87
C THR A 49 -3.77 -2.26 -0.73
N GLY A 50 -4.19 -1.03 -0.99
CA GLY A 50 -5.53 -0.78 -1.47
C GLY A 50 -6.50 -0.21 -0.43
N ARG A 51 -7.52 0.42 -0.95
CA ARG A 51 -8.75 0.80 -0.28
C ARG A 51 -9.35 -0.46 0.36
N ASP A 52 -9.38 -0.51 1.67
CA ASP A 52 -10.00 -1.63 2.39
C ASP A 52 -11.52 -1.37 2.48
N PRO A 53 -12.36 -2.12 1.73
CA PRO A 53 -13.82 -1.96 1.82
C PRO A 53 -14.35 -2.26 3.23
N GLN A 54 -13.58 -3.03 4.02
CA GLN A 54 -13.91 -3.33 5.40
C GLN A 54 -13.61 -2.14 6.32
N ALA A 55 -12.65 -1.27 5.95
CA ALA A 55 -12.37 -0.06 6.73
C ALA A 55 -13.54 0.91 6.70
N GLU A 56 -14.22 1.08 5.55
CA GLU A 56 -15.44 1.90 5.43
C GLU A 56 -16.58 1.33 6.30
N ALA A 57 -16.77 0.00 6.28
CA ALA A 57 -17.79 -0.66 7.09
C ALA A 57 -17.46 -0.58 8.60
N ARG A 58 -16.20 -0.68 8.98
CA ARG A 58 -15.75 -0.49 10.36
C ARG A 58 -15.95 0.95 10.82
N ALA A 59 -15.60 1.94 9.99
CA ALA A 59 -15.80 3.35 10.31
C ALA A 59 -17.27 3.70 10.59
N ALA A 60 -18.23 3.04 9.90
CA ALA A 60 -19.66 3.24 10.12
C ALA A 60 -20.17 2.66 11.45
N ASN A 61 -19.46 1.66 12.01
CA ASN A 61 -19.86 0.94 13.23
C ASN A 61 -18.94 1.18 14.43
N THR A 62 -17.91 2.01 14.30
CA THR A 62 -16.91 2.19 15.36
C THR A 62 -17.45 3.12 16.43
N GLN A 63 -17.57 2.62 17.66
CA GLN A 63 -17.83 3.47 18.81
C GLN A 63 -16.56 4.23 19.18
N VAL A 64 -16.67 5.55 19.34
CA VAL A 64 -15.56 6.41 19.75
C VAL A 64 -15.23 6.13 21.22
N ASP A 65 -14.01 5.68 21.49
CA ASP A 65 -13.49 5.52 22.85
C ASP A 65 -13.01 6.87 23.39
N ARG A 66 -13.89 7.58 24.08
CA ARG A 66 -13.57 8.87 24.69
C ARG A 66 -12.79 8.77 26.00
N SER A 67 -12.55 7.55 26.49
CA SER A 67 -11.79 7.33 27.74
C SER A 67 -10.30 7.57 27.59
N ARG A 68 -9.77 7.52 26.34
CA ARG A 68 -8.35 7.72 26.04
C ARG A 68 -8.14 8.61 24.82
N ARG A 69 -6.95 9.20 24.76
CA ARG A 69 -6.48 9.97 23.62
C ARG A 69 -5.18 9.35 23.08
N VAL A 70 -5.00 9.48 21.80
CA VAL A 70 -3.79 9.06 21.08
C VAL A 70 -3.29 10.26 20.30
N VAL A 71 -2.01 10.56 20.43
CA VAL A 71 -1.37 11.61 19.64
C VAL A 71 -1.02 11.02 18.28
N VAL A 72 -1.53 11.63 17.22
CA VAL A 72 -1.13 11.29 15.85
C VAL A 72 -0.26 12.41 15.32
N GLU A 73 0.99 12.08 15.02
CA GLU A 73 1.94 12.99 14.39
C GLU A 73 1.95 12.76 12.88
N PHE A 74 2.08 13.86 12.15
CA PHE A 74 2.12 13.87 10.69
C PHE A 74 3.47 14.39 10.22
N ASP A 75 4.18 13.54 9.49
CA ASP A 75 5.47 13.87 8.92
C ASP A 75 5.42 13.76 7.39
N ALA A 76 6.22 14.58 6.72
CA ALA A 76 6.27 14.67 5.29
C ALA A 76 7.71 14.76 4.78
N ASN A 77 8.17 13.68 4.20
CA ASN A 77 9.46 13.58 3.54
C ASN A 77 9.30 13.73 2.03
N ARG A 78 10.31 14.28 1.38
CA ARG A 78 10.31 14.48 -0.07
C ARG A 78 11.62 14.01 -0.69
N GLN A 79 11.49 13.42 -1.87
CA GLN A 79 12.60 13.13 -2.77
C GLN A 79 12.28 13.76 -4.13
N GLY A 80 13.11 14.72 -4.55
CA GLY A 80 12.89 15.48 -5.76
C GLY A 80 12.38 16.91 -5.52
N PRO A 81 11.98 17.63 -6.58
CA PRO A 81 11.69 19.06 -6.56
C PRO A 81 10.25 19.38 -6.11
N TRP A 82 9.88 18.82 -4.97
CA TRP A 82 8.56 19.01 -4.38
C TRP A 82 8.63 19.86 -3.11
N ARG A 83 7.60 20.65 -2.85
CA ARG A 83 7.31 21.14 -1.51
C ARG A 83 6.12 20.33 -1.00
N PHE A 84 6.35 19.50 -0.01
CA PHE A 84 5.35 18.61 0.56
C PHE A 84 5.32 18.78 2.07
N LYS A 85 4.15 19.08 2.64
CA LYS A 85 3.99 19.27 4.09
C LYS A 85 2.55 19.04 4.53
N PRO A 86 2.31 18.54 5.75
CA PRO A 86 0.99 18.51 6.37
C PRO A 86 0.58 19.93 6.80
N GLN A 87 -0.70 20.20 6.87
CA GLN A 87 -1.22 21.46 7.42
C GLN A 87 -1.11 21.52 8.95
N VAL A 88 -1.18 20.36 9.60
CA VAL A 88 -0.98 20.20 11.05
C VAL A 88 0.08 19.13 11.29
N ASN A 89 0.96 19.34 12.26
CA ASN A 89 2.02 18.40 12.55
C ASN A 89 1.61 17.31 13.53
N HIS A 90 0.60 17.54 14.36
CA HIS A 90 0.05 16.56 15.29
C HIS A 90 -1.40 16.89 15.65
N LEU A 91 -2.16 15.87 16.00
CA LEU A 91 -3.52 15.96 16.55
C LEU A 91 -3.68 14.96 17.68
N GLU A 92 -4.42 15.34 18.72
CA GLU A 92 -4.94 14.41 19.71
C GLU A 92 -6.30 13.89 19.21
N VAL A 93 -6.44 12.58 19.08
CA VAL A 93 -7.64 11.93 18.56
C VAL A 93 -8.13 10.86 19.53
N HIS A 94 -9.44 10.63 19.55
CA HIS A 94 -10.00 9.49 20.24
C HIS A 94 -10.03 8.26 19.32
N PRO A 95 -9.67 7.06 19.79
CA PRO A 95 -9.86 5.85 19.00
C PRO A 95 -11.31 5.71 18.54
N GLY A 96 -11.52 5.39 17.26
CA GLY A 96 -12.83 5.35 16.62
C GLY A 96 -13.30 6.69 16.04
N GLU A 97 -12.65 7.80 16.35
CA GLU A 97 -12.98 9.10 15.80
C GLU A 97 -12.49 9.26 14.36
N LEU A 98 -13.37 9.75 13.47
CA LEU A 98 -13.02 10.05 12.09
C LEU A 98 -12.31 11.41 12.02
N VAL A 99 -11.09 11.38 11.49
CA VAL A 99 -10.21 12.56 11.44
C VAL A 99 -9.87 12.90 9.99
N HIS A 100 -9.89 14.20 9.70
CA HIS A 100 -9.54 14.76 8.39
C HIS A 100 -8.29 15.62 8.52
N VAL A 101 -7.28 15.34 7.71
CA VAL A 101 -6.04 16.12 7.62
C VAL A 101 -5.73 16.39 6.15
N GLU A 102 -5.20 17.56 5.85
CA GLU A 102 -4.76 17.92 4.51
C GLU A 102 -3.24 18.00 4.41
N TYR A 103 -2.72 17.60 3.28
CA TYR A 103 -1.32 17.78 2.89
C TYR A 103 -1.25 18.72 1.69
N ASP A 104 -0.37 19.69 1.78
CA ASP A 104 -0.05 20.60 0.67
C ASP A 104 1.11 20.04 -0.14
N LEU A 105 0.93 19.92 -1.46
CA LEU A 105 1.96 19.52 -2.41
C LEU A 105 2.11 20.59 -3.49
N ILE A 106 3.34 21.01 -3.74
CA ILE A 106 3.69 21.99 -4.78
C ILE A 106 4.80 21.41 -5.64
N ASN A 107 4.61 21.46 -6.96
CA ASN A 107 5.66 21.20 -7.93
C ASN A 107 6.56 22.44 -8.03
N LEU A 108 7.87 22.29 -7.77
CA LEU A 108 8.83 23.39 -7.81
C LEU A 108 9.56 23.51 -9.18
N GLU A 109 9.29 22.57 -10.10
CA GLU A 109 9.85 22.61 -11.46
C GLU A 109 9.06 23.53 -12.39
N ASP A 110 9.71 23.91 -13.49
CA ASP A 110 9.14 24.68 -14.58
C ASP A 110 8.38 23.84 -15.62
N HIS A 111 8.28 22.52 -15.37
CA HIS A 111 7.59 21.56 -16.24
C HIS A 111 6.72 20.61 -15.43
N THR A 112 5.87 19.87 -16.15
CA THR A 112 4.95 18.89 -15.53
C THR A 112 5.72 17.65 -15.09
N ILE A 113 5.60 17.30 -13.81
CA ILE A 113 6.19 16.09 -13.24
C ILE A 113 5.12 15.24 -12.54
N ALA A 114 5.40 13.93 -12.46
CA ALA A 114 4.56 12.98 -11.76
C ALA A 114 5.27 12.46 -10.51
N GLY A 115 4.53 12.27 -9.45
CA GLY A 115 5.04 11.72 -8.20
C GLY A 115 4.05 10.83 -7.49
N GLN A 116 4.52 10.13 -6.48
CA GLN A 116 3.73 9.24 -5.65
C GLN A 116 4.16 9.33 -4.20
N ALA A 117 3.20 9.18 -3.29
CA ALA A 117 3.45 9.12 -1.86
C ALA A 117 3.46 7.67 -1.37
N ILE A 118 4.40 7.36 -0.48
CA ILE A 118 4.43 6.09 0.27
C ILE A 118 4.26 6.42 1.75
N PRO A 119 3.27 5.82 2.44
CA PRO A 119 3.10 5.96 3.88
C PRO A 119 4.02 5.01 4.65
N SER A 120 4.46 5.44 5.81
CA SER A 120 5.08 4.61 6.84
C SER A 120 4.54 4.97 8.22
N TYR A 121 4.62 4.04 9.15
CA TYR A 121 4.07 4.18 10.50
C TYR A 121 5.13 3.91 11.55
N ALA A 122 5.11 4.69 12.64
CA ALA A 122 5.89 4.41 13.82
C ALA A 122 4.99 4.52 15.08
N PRO A 123 5.03 3.52 15.97
CA PRO A 123 5.69 2.23 15.83
C PRO A 123 5.06 1.38 14.71
N MET A 124 5.84 0.48 14.08
CA MET A 124 5.39 -0.29 12.92
C MET A 124 4.09 -1.07 13.19
N GLN A 125 3.93 -1.61 14.38
CA GLN A 125 2.72 -2.34 14.79
C GLN A 125 1.45 -1.50 14.81
N SER A 126 1.56 -0.17 14.94
CA SER A 126 0.40 0.73 14.93
C SER A 126 -0.28 0.80 13.57
N GLY A 127 0.44 0.48 12.51
CA GLY A 127 -0.09 0.51 11.15
C GLY A 127 -1.31 -0.37 10.92
N ARG A 128 -1.45 -1.49 11.67
CA ARG A 128 -2.64 -2.36 11.59
C ARG A 128 -3.89 -1.77 12.26
N TYR A 129 -3.71 -0.79 13.13
CA TYR A 129 -4.77 -0.08 13.84
C TYR A 129 -5.04 1.31 13.27
N PHE A 130 -4.29 1.71 12.25
CA PHE A 130 -4.45 2.99 11.57
C PHE A 130 -5.20 2.78 10.26
N ASN A 131 -6.52 3.00 10.29
CA ASN A 131 -7.40 2.75 9.16
C ASN A 131 -7.58 4.02 8.33
N LYS A 132 -7.10 4.00 7.08
CA LYS A 132 -7.28 5.11 6.12
C LYS A 132 -8.46 4.82 5.21
N ILE A 133 -9.43 5.73 5.19
CA ILE A 133 -10.59 5.66 4.32
C ILE A 133 -10.28 6.33 2.99
N GLU A 134 -9.65 7.51 3.05
CA GLU A 134 -9.25 8.25 1.87
C GLU A 134 -7.76 8.60 1.94
N CYS A 135 -7.05 8.35 0.84
CA CYS A 135 -5.64 8.66 0.71
C CYS A 135 -5.26 8.89 -0.75
N PHE A 136 -4.52 9.93 -1.00
CA PHE A 136 -3.94 10.24 -2.31
C PHE A 136 -2.76 9.32 -2.68
N CYS A 137 -2.23 8.56 -1.74
CA CYS A 137 -1.07 7.68 -1.91
C CYS A 137 -1.32 6.47 -2.85
N PHE A 138 -2.60 6.16 -3.15
CA PHE A 138 -2.94 5.02 -4.02
C PHE A 138 -2.74 5.31 -5.52
N ARG A 139 -2.55 6.56 -5.91
CA ARG A 139 -2.41 6.97 -7.32
C ARG A 139 -1.21 7.88 -7.50
N GLN A 140 -0.62 7.81 -8.68
CA GLN A 140 0.32 8.83 -9.10
C GLN A 140 -0.39 10.18 -9.21
N GLN A 141 0.29 11.22 -8.76
CA GLN A 141 -0.15 12.60 -8.84
C GLN A 141 0.69 13.33 -9.89
N THR A 142 0.04 13.87 -10.89
CA THR A 142 0.71 14.70 -11.93
C THR A 142 0.35 16.14 -11.66
N LEU A 143 1.37 16.99 -11.50
CA LEU A 143 1.23 18.42 -11.28
C LEU A 143 1.94 19.19 -12.39
N ALA A 144 1.29 20.22 -12.92
CA ALA A 144 1.88 21.16 -13.86
C ALA A 144 3.00 21.99 -13.20
N ALA A 145 3.76 22.73 -14.00
CA ALA A 145 4.79 23.65 -13.52
C ALA A 145 4.23 24.61 -12.46
N GLY A 146 4.82 24.64 -11.28
CA GLY A 146 4.41 25.51 -10.18
C GLY A 146 3.03 25.20 -9.57
N GLU A 147 2.36 24.13 -9.99
CA GLU A 147 1.03 23.76 -9.49
C GLU A 147 1.09 23.42 -8.01
N SER A 148 0.12 23.95 -7.25
CA SER A 148 -0.14 23.62 -5.86
C SER A 148 -1.44 22.87 -5.75
N ARG A 149 -1.44 21.74 -4.99
CA ARG A 149 -2.63 20.93 -4.76
C ARG A 149 -2.70 20.45 -3.32
N LYS A 150 -3.92 20.44 -2.77
CA LYS A 150 -4.21 19.91 -1.44
C LYS A 150 -4.72 18.48 -1.56
N PHE A 151 -4.25 17.63 -0.66
CA PHE A 151 -4.61 16.23 -0.62
C PHE A 151 -5.23 15.89 0.74
N PRO A 152 -6.52 15.53 0.78
CA PRO A 152 -7.15 15.08 1.99
C PRO A 152 -6.69 13.66 2.36
N VAL A 153 -6.52 13.43 3.65
CA VAL A 153 -6.32 12.11 4.25
C VAL A 153 -7.37 11.95 5.34
N VAL A 154 -8.24 10.97 5.15
CA VAL A 154 -9.31 10.65 6.10
C VAL A 154 -8.97 9.32 6.75
N PHE A 155 -8.93 9.30 8.08
CA PHE A 155 -8.55 8.12 8.83
C PHE A 155 -9.26 8.03 10.18
N PHE A 156 -9.19 6.88 10.81
CA PHE A 156 -9.48 6.68 12.23
C PHE A 156 -8.47 5.71 12.84
N VAL A 157 -8.26 5.84 14.14
CA VAL A 157 -7.47 4.89 14.92
C VAL A 157 -8.41 3.84 15.48
N ASP A 158 -8.10 2.56 15.32
CA ASP A 158 -8.95 1.48 15.81
C ASP A 158 -9.03 1.51 17.35
N PRO A 159 -10.22 1.37 17.96
CA PRO A 159 -10.36 1.23 19.41
C PRO A 159 -9.61 0.06 20.03
N GLU A 160 -9.31 -0.98 19.24
CA GLU A 160 -8.50 -2.13 19.67
C GLU A 160 -6.98 -1.84 19.74
N LEU A 161 -6.56 -0.59 19.47
CA LEU A 161 -5.16 -0.18 19.60
C LEU A 161 -4.65 -0.50 21.01
N PRO A 162 -3.52 -1.24 21.16
CA PRO A 162 -2.90 -1.56 22.45
C PRO A 162 -2.73 -0.33 23.34
N ARG A 163 -2.96 -0.47 24.64
CA ARG A 163 -2.96 0.65 25.59
C ARG A 163 -1.59 1.25 25.84
N ASP A 164 -0.52 0.54 25.51
CA ASP A 164 0.86 0.99 25.58
C ASP A 164 1.24 1.92 24.41
N ILE A 165 0.43 1.95 23.33
CA ILE A 165 0.63 2.86 22.20
C ILE A 165 -0.21 4.12 22.41
N ASN A 166 0.44 5.19 22.84
CA ASN A 166 -0.19 6.50 23.05
C ASN A 166 0.14 7.51 21.94
N GLN A 167 1.07 7.15 21.05
CA GLN A 167 1.51 8.00 19.95
C GLN A 167 1.71 7.17 18.70
N ILE A 168 1.25 7.71 17.56
CA ILE A 168 1.41 7.13 16.22
C ILE A 168 1.97 8.22 15.32
N THR A 169 3.07 7.96 14.64
CA THR A 169 3.58 8.86 13.61
C THR A 169 3.21 8.30 12.24
N LEU A 170 2.44 9.06 11.46
CA LEU A 170 2.18 8.82 10.04
C LEU A 170 3.16 9.66 9.22
N SER A 171 4.13 9.04 8.63
CA SER A 171 5.11 9.69 7.75
C SER A 171 4.82 9.35 6.30
N TYR A 172 4.69 10.36 5.45
CA TYR A 172 4.63 10.20 4.01
C TYR A 172 5.96 10.58 3.38
N THR A 173 6.47 9.71 2.50
CA THR A 173 7.57 10.07 1.60
C THR A 173 7.01 10.26 0.19
N PHE A 174 7.13 11.48 -0.34
CA PHE A 174 6.74 11.82 -1.70
C PHE A 174 7.97 11.81 -2.61
N PHE A 175 7.91 11.07 -3.71
CA PHE A 175 9.02 10.92 -4.65
C PHE A 175 8.53 11.11 -6.09
N GLU A 176 9.44 11.56 -6.94
CA GLU A 176 9.21 11.66 -8.38
C GLU A 176 9.19 10.28 -9.03
N VAL A 177 8.29 10.07 -9.98
CA VAL A 177 8.23 8.87 -10.82
C VAL A 177 8.75 9.22 -12.21
N PRO A 178 10.02 8.91 -12.53
CA PRO A 178 10.61 9.24 -13.82
C PRO A 178 9.90 8.55 -14.98
N GLY A 179 9.64 9.28 -16.06
CA GLY A 179 9.05 8.73 -17.28
C GLY A 179 7.55 8.44 -17.21
N ALA A 180 6.87 8.80 -16.13
CA ALA A 180 5.42 8.76 -16.07
C ALA A 180 4.86 9.84 -17.02
N ALA A 181 4.27 9.40 -18.16
CA ALA A 181 3.57 10.32 -19.05
C ALA A 181 2.43 11.01 -18.28
N PRO A 182 2.22 12.32 -18.44
CA PRO A 182 1.10 13.01 -17.81
C PRO A 182 -0.21 12.30 -18.13
N ALA A 183 -1.08 12.13 -17.13
CA ALA A 183 -2.33 11.36 -17.25
C ALA A 183 -3.20 11.80 -18.45
N GLN A 184 -3.08 13.06 -18.87
CA GLN A 184 -3.75 13.60 -20.06
C GLN A 184 -3.22 13.03 -21.38
N ALA A 185 -1.95 12.62 -21.46
CA ALA A 185 -1.37 11.99 -22.64
C ALA A 185 -1.84 10.54 -22.80
N GLN A 186 -2.11 9.84 -21.71
CA GLN A 186 -2.68 8.49 -21.71
C GLN A 186 -4.15 8.48 -22.13
N ALA A 187 -4.94 9.47 -21.69
CA ALA A 187 -6.34 9.61 -22.07
C ALA A 187 -6.52 9.94 -23.58
N ARG A 188 -5.57 10.63 -24.19
CA ARG A 188 -5.56 10.91 -25.62
C ARG A 188 -5.21 9.70 -26.50
N ARG A 189 -4.35 8.79 -25.99
CA ARG A 189 -4.00 7.53 -26.68
C ARG A 189 -5.07 6.46 -26.59
N ALA A 190 -5.97 6.54 -25.62
CA ALA A 190 -7.07 5.58 -25.40
C ALA A 190 -8.35 5.92 -26.17
N ARG A 191 -8.40 6.99 -26.98
CA ARG A 191 -9.48 7.27 -27.90
C ARG A 191 -9.14 6.72 -29.29
N PRO A 192 -9.72 5.57 -29.72
CA PRO A 192 -9.66 5.16 -31.10
C PRO A 192 -10.45 6.17 -31.94
N GLY A 193 -9.81 6.65 -33.01
CA GLY A 193 -10.42 7.50 -34.01
C GLY A 193 -11.47 6.74 -34.85
#